data_0b6dca9230c0fd427867d05f72df1f7b
#
_entry.id   0b6dca9230c0fd427867d05f72df1f7b
#
_cell.length_a   1.000
_cell.length_b   1.000
_cell.length_c   1.000
_cell.angle_alpha   90.00
_cell.angle_beta   90.00
_cell.angle_gamma   90.00
#
_symmetry.space_group_name_H-M   'P 1'
#
loop_
_entity.id
_entity.type
_entity.pdbx_description
1 polymer ?
#
loop_
_entity_poly.entity_id
_entity_poly.type
_entity_poly.pdbx_seq_one_letter_code
_entity_poly.pdbx_strand_id
1 'polypeptide(L)'
;MSNYYYDGSFDGLLTVIYIAYKDRKNNALRITVKTEQLLLGLDDINVITDFSKSRCVEKSICDKLSKNFLNNIQICFLSSDKNKDTVIVHMVYKALKQGEEILNSLDEHALYMNKLVKQVLNERHKYLGLLRFKEMKDGTMFSTIEPKNNVLPILIYHFKNRMKREKFAIFDKGRKMIAYYDTKKVEIFIVKSLEIEWSDEEIEYSELWKTFHKSISIKERENKKLQQSNLPKYYWKHLIEDM
;
A
#
# COMPACT_ATOMS: atom_id res chain seq x y z
N MET A 1 11.19 28.24 -3.53
CA MET A 1 10.86 26.86 -3.18
C MET A 1 10.41 26.19 -4.47
N SER A 2 11.08 25.14 -4.94
CA SER A 2 10.71 24.54 -6.21
C SER A 2 9.66 23.46 -5.97
N ASN A 3 8.53 23.52 -6.67
CA ASN A 3 7.48 22.54 -6.63
C ASN A 3 7.63 21.61 -7.82
N TYR A 4 7.63 20.30 -7.58
CA TYR A 4 7.65 19.28 -8.61
C TYR A 4 6.31 18.56 -8.65
N TYR A 5 5.74 18.46 -9.84
CA TYR A 5 4.49 17.75 -10.10
C TYR A 5 4.75 16.55 -11.00
N TYR A 6 4.18 15.41 -10.66
CA TYR A 6 4.36 14.16 -11.38
C TYR A 6 3.06 13.34 -11.39
N ASP A 7 3.04 12.23 -12.11
CA ASP A 7 1.86 11.40 -12.36
C ASP A 7 1.40 10.52 -11.18
N GLY A 8 2.12 10.54 -10.05
CA GLY A 8 1.81 9.70 -8.89
C GLY A 8 2.33 8.27 -8.98
N SER A 9 3.04 7.90 -10.03
CA SER A 9 3.69 6.59 -10.15
C SER A 9 5.02 6.54 -9.38
N PHE A 10 5.47 5.35 -8.99
CA PHE A 10 6.77 5.20 -8.33
C PHE A 10 7.91 5.59 -9.28
N ASP A 11 7.82 5.21 -10.56
CA ASP A 11 8.79 5.60 -11.58
C ASP A 11 8.82 7.11 -11.81
N GLY A 12 7.66 7.77 -11.73
CA GLY A 12 7.56 9.23 -11.76
C GLY A 12 8.29 9.87 -10.58
N LEU A 13 8.12 9.36 -9.37
CA LEU A 13 8.84 9.84 -8.18
C LEU A 13 10.36 9.66 -8.34
N LEU A 14 10.81 8.49 -8.81
CA LEU A 14 12.25 8.27 -9.09
C LEU A 14 12.77 9.22 -10.17
N THR A 15 11.95 9.54 -11.18
CA THR A 15 12.29 10.54 -12.21
C THR A 15 12.45 11.94 -11.58
N VAL A 16 11.56 12.32 -10.66
CA VAL A 16 11.70 13.58 -9.88
C VAL A 16 13.02 13.59 -9.12
N ILE A 17 13.38 12.49 -8.44
CA ILE A 17 14.66 12.37 -7.71
C ILE A 17 15.84 12.63 -8.66
N TYR A 18 15.82 12.03 -9.85
CA TYR A 18 16.90 12.21 -10.82
C TYR A 18 17.06 13.66 -11.27
N ILE A 19 15.94 14.33 -11.61
CA ILE A 19 15.94 15.72 -12.10
C ILE A 19 16.37 16.66 -10.98
N ALA A 20 15.75 16.57 -9.82
CA ALA A 20 16.04 17.45 -8.70
C ALA A 20 17.47 17.28 -8.16
N TYR A 21 18.06 16.07 -8.25
CA TYR A 21 19.47 15.83 -7.91
C TYR A 21 20.43 16.56 -8.88
N LYS A 22 20.13 16.56 -10.17
CA LYS A 22 20.91 17.30 -11.17
C LYS A 22 20.86 18.81 -10.96
N ASP A 23 19.69 19.34 -10.62
CA ASP A 23 19.46 20.77 -10.44
C ASP A 23 20.08 21.32 -9.15
N ARG A 24 20.67 20.48 -8.31
CA ARG A 24 21.26 20.84 -6.99
C ARG A 24 20.31 21.62 -6.06
N LYS A 25 19.00 21.54 -6.28
CA LYS A 25 17.98 22.28 -5.52
C LYS A 25 17.56 21.52 -4.26
N ASN A 26 18.52 21.16 -3.39
CA ASN A 26 18.31 20.19 -2.31
C ASN A 26 17.57 20.70 -1.06
N ASN A 27 17.35 22.02 -0.89
CA ASN A 27 16.95 22.53 0.43
C ASN A 27 15.50 23.02 0.57
N ALA A 28 14.73 23.07 -0.51
CA ALA A 28 13.33 23.50 -0.44
C ALA A 28 12.50 22.86 -1.57
N LEU A 29 12.31 21.53 -1.45
CA LEU A 29 11.54 20.76 -2.43
C LEU A 29 10.16 20.47 -1.87
N ARG A 30 9.13 20.73 -2.64
CA ARG A 30 7.79 20.21 -2.43
C ARG A 30 7.40 19.34 -3.62
N ILE A 31 6.95 18.10 -3.34
CA ILE A 31 6.59 17.15 -4.37
C ILE A 31 5.13 16.81 -4.22
N THR A 32 4.39 16.94 -5.31
CA THR A 32 2.94 16.77 -5.31
C THR A 32 2.53 15.98 -6.55
N VAL A 33 1.58 15.08 -6.37
CA VAL A 33 0.95 14.38 -7.50
C VAL A 33 0.10 15.38 -8.28
N LYS A 34 0.26 15.41 -9.60
CA LYS A 34 -0.50 16.28 -10.49
C LYS A 34 -1.96 15.86 -10.51
N THR A 35 -2.86 16.79 -10.25
CA THR A 35 -4.30 16.63 -10.45
C THR A 35 -4.77 17.52 -11.61
N GLU A 36 -5.84 17.13 -12.30
CA GLU A 36 -6.38 17.87 -13.46
C GLU A 36 -6.73 19.33 -13.19
N GLN A 37 -6.95 19.69 -11.91
CA GLN A 37 -7.36 21.03 -11.48
C GLN A 37 -6.20 21.94 -11.06
N LEU A 38 -4.95 21.50 -11.18
CA LEU A 38 -3.81 22.27 -10.70
C LEU A 38 -3.35 23.27 -11.77
N LEU A 39 -3.51 24.54 -11.48
CA LEU A 39 -2.85 25.62 -12.24
C LEU A 39 -1.39 25.69 -11.79
N LEU A 40 -0.46 25.42 -12.71
CA LEU A 40 0.98 25.49 -12.46
C LEU A 40 1.42 26.94 -12.35
N GLY A 41 2.18 27.27 -11.30
CA GLY A 41 2.84 28.55 -11.15
C GLY A 41 4.11 28.65 -12.01
N LEU A 42 4.68 29.86 -12.10
CA LEU A 42 5.90 30.11 -12.91
C LEU A 42 7.13 29.30 -12.45
N ASP A 43 7.19 28.94 -11.17
CA ASP A 43 8.30 28.15 -10.59
C ASP A 43 8.02 26.65 -10.49
N ASP A 44 6.90 26.20 -11.04
CA ASP A 44 6.46 24.82 -10.94
C ASP A 44 7.03 23.97 -12.07
N ILE A 45 7.59 22.82 -11.71
CA ILE A 45 8.22 21.89 -12.64
C ILE A 45 7.31 20.67 -12.84
N ASN A 46 6.78 20.52 -14.06
CA ASN A 46 6.03 19.32 -14.41
C ASN A 46 6.98 18.22 -14.90
N VAL A 47 7.03 17.10 -14.19
CA VAL A 47 7.90 15.97 -14.49
C VAL A 47 7.12 14.91 -15.24
N ILE A 48 7.58 14.59 -16.45
CA ILE A 48 7.08 13.46 -17.23
C ILE A 48 7.91 12.25 -16.85
N THR A 49 7.24 11.14 -16.54
CA THR A 49 7.87 9.88 -16.16
C THR A 49 8.81 9.36 -17.26
N ASP A 50 10.05 9.11 -16.90
CA ASP A 50 11.12 8.61 -17.76
C ASP A 50 11.72 7.35 -17.14
N PHE A 51 11.39 6.21 -17.70
CA PHE A 51 11.82 4.90 -17.19
C PHE A 51 13.34 4.71 -17.22
N SER A 52 14.08 5.39 -18.10
CA SER A 52 15.55 5.30 -18.12
C SER A 52 16.16 6.01 -16.91
N LYS A 53 15.62 7.17 -16.54
CA LYS A 53 16.02 7.93 -15.36
C LYS A 53 15.61 7.22 -14.07
N SER A 54 14.39 6.68 -14.03
CA SER A 54 13.89 5.88 -12.90
C SER A 54 14.82 4.71 -12.60
N ARG A 55 15.13 3.90 -13.62
CA ARG A 55 16.08 2.76 -13.49
C ARG A 55 17.48 3.18 -13.08
N CYS A 56 17.96 4.33 -13.54
CA CYS A 56 19.25 4.87 -13.12
C CYS A 56 19.28 5.16 -11.62
N VAL A 57 18.21 5.77 -11.07
CA VAL A 57 18.08 6.05 -9.63
C VAL A 57 17.96 4.75 -8.84
N GLU A 58 17.09 3.83 -9.28
CA GLU A 58 16.91 2.53 -8.64
C GLU A 58 18.22 1.76 -8.54
N LYS A 59 18.97 1.67 -9.66
CA LYS A 59 20.28 1.05 -9.69
C LYS A 59 21.27 1.76 -8.76
N SER A 60 21.30 3.09 -8.77
CA SER A 60 22.20 3.86 -7.89
C SER A 60 21.88 3.63 -6.41
N ILE A 61 20.61 3.47 -6.03
CA ILE A 61 20.21 3.12 -4.68
C ILE A 61 20.66 1.71 -4.32
N CYS A 62 20.44 0.73 -5.20
CA CYS A 62 20.87 -0.65 -4.97
C CYS A 62 22.39 -0.80 -4.85
N ASP A 63 23.16 -0.09 -5.70
CA ASP A 63 24.61 -0.21 -5.78
C ASP A 63 25.34 0.54 -4.64
N LYS A 64 24.84 1.72 -4.25
CA LYS A 64 25.48 2.59 -3.25
C LYS A 64 24.92 2.43 -1.83
N LEU A 65 23.69 1.96 -1.71
CA LEU A 65 23.02 1.75 -0.43
C LEU A 65 22.69 0.25 -0.32
N SER A 66 21.38 -0.10 -0.33
CA SER A 66 20.98 -1.50 -0.29
C SER A 66 19.61 -1.73 -0.94
N LYS A 67 19.31 -3.00 -1.23
CA LYS A 67 17.95 -3.43 -1.62
C LYS A 67 16.94 -3.20 -0.49
N ASN A 68 17.38 -3.29 0.77
CA ASN A 68 16.52 -3.00 1.92
C ASN A 68 16.11 -1.54 1.96
N PHE A 69 17.04 -0.63 1.67
CA PHE A 69 16.72 0.80 1.57
C PHE A 69 15.70 1.06 0.47
N LEU A 70 15.88 0.47 -0.71
CA LEU A 70 14.91 0.57 -1.81
C LEU A 70 13.54 0.04 -1.39
N ASN A 71 13.48 -1.12 -0.73
CA ASN A 71 12.24 -1.70 -0.23
C ASN A 71 11.55 -0.79 0.80
N ASN A 72 12.29 -0.14 1.70
CA ASN A 72 11.74 0.83 2.65
C ASN A 72 11.14 2.03 1.94
N ILE A 73 11.77 2.53 0.87
CA ILE A 73 11.23 3.60 0.02
C ILE A 73 9.92 3.15 -0.63
N GLN A 74 9.89 1.96 -1.22
CA GLN A 74 8.70 1.40 -1.86
C GLN A 74 7.55 1.26 -0.86
N ILE A 75 7.81 0.77 0.35
CA ILE A 75 6.81 0.66 1.41
C ILE A 75 6.34 2.06 1.86
N CYS A 76 7.26 3.01 2.04
CA CYS A 76 6.91 4.39 2.39
C CYS A 76 6.01 5.03 1.33
N PHE A 77 6.28 4.76 0.04
CA PHE A 77 5.50 5.25 -1.08
C PHE A 77 4.04 4.75 -1.05
N LEU A 78 3.78 3.58 -0.47
CA LEU A 78 2.42 3.04 -0.29
C LEU A 78 1.61 3.79 0.80
N SER A 79 2.24 4.65 1.58
CA SER A 79 1.54 5.47 2.58
C SER A 79 0.52 6.41 1.94
N SER A 80 -0.56 6.68 2.66
CA SER A 80 -1.56 7.70 2.30
C SER A 80 -1.18 9.12 2.74
N ASP A 81 -0.02 9.28 3.37
CA ASP A 81 0.45 10.57 3.86
C ASP A 81 0.83 11.51 2.70
N LYS A 82 0.40 12.75 2.79
CA LYS A 82 0.61 13.76 1.73
C LYS A 82 2.07 14.20 1.59
N ASN A 83 2.87 14.04 2.63
CA ASN A 83 4.27 14.45 2.65
C ASN A 83 5.24 13.31 2.30
N LYS A 84 4.74 12.09 2.08
CA LYS A 84 5.56 10.91 1.83
C LYS A 84 6.60 11.11 0.72
N ASP A 85 6.17 11.71 -0.40
CA ASP A 85 7.01 11.87 -1.59
C ASP A 85 8.17 12.82 -1.31
N THR A 86 7.90 13.93 -0.63
CA THR A 86 8.91 14.90 -0.18
C THR A 86 9.91 14.22 0.77
N VAL A 87 9.40 13.46 1.75
CA VAL A 87 10.25 12.73 2.71
C VAL A 87 11.13 11.71 2.01
N ILE A 88 10.58 10.94 1.07
CA ILE A 88 11.35 9.95 0.28
C ILE A 88 12.50 10.63 -0.46
N VAL A 89 12.22 11.73 -1.16
CA VAL A 89 13.25 12.43 -1.93
C VAL A 89 14.37 12.96 -1.03
N HIS A 90 14.03 13.59 0.10
CA HIS A 90 15.02 14.05 1.06
C HIS A 90 15.85 12.89 1.63
N MET A 91 15.21 11.77 1.95
CA MET A 91 15.91 10.59 2.48
C MET A 91 16.86 9.98 1.46
N VAL A 92 16.44 9.87 0.18
CA VAL A 92 17.35 9.37 -0.88
C VAL A 92 18.58 10.27 -1.02
N TYR A 93 18.40 11.60 -1.02
CA TYR A 93 19.52 12.52 -1.09
C TYR A 93 20.49 12.40 0.08
N LYS A 94 19.94 12.40 1.29
CA LYS A 94 20.74 12.28 2.51
C LYS A 94 21.48 10.94 2.54
N ALA A 95 20.81 9.84 2.21
CA ALA A 95 21.42 8.52 2.21
C ALA A 95 22.51 8.39 1.15
N LEU A 96 22.31 8.90 -0.08
CA LEU A 96 23.35 8.89 -1.12
C LEU A 96 24.59 9.73 -0.75
N LYS A 97 24.43 10.71 0.15
CA LYS A 97 25.54 11.57 0.60
C LYS A 97 26.22 11.07 1.86
N GLN A 98 25.48 10.49 2.80
CA GLN A 98 25.92 10.17 4.16
C GLN A 98 25.93 8.66 4.48
N GLY A 99 25.40 7.84 3.57
CA GLY A 99 25.21 6.40 3.79
C GLY A 99 23.82 6.04 4.33
N GLU A 100 23.51 4.75 4.25
CA GLU A 100 22.21 4.18 4.65
C GLU A 100 21.93 4.32 6.17
N GLU A 101 22.98 4.43 6.98
CA GLU A 101 22.87 4.49 8.44
C GLU A 101 22.08 5.71 8.94
N ILE A 102 21.88 6.71 8.07
CA ILE A 102 21.01 7.86 8.36
C ILE A 102 19.58 7.44 8.71
N LEU A 103 19.09 6.28 8.23
CA LEU A 103 17.78 5.75 8.61
C LEU A 103 17.64 5.46 10.11
N ASN A 104 18.77 5.19 10.77
CA ASN A 104 18.84 4.88 12.21
C ASN A 104 19.16 6.12 13.07
N SER A 105 19.28 7.28 12.43
CA SER A 105 19.61 8.54 13.12
C SER A 105 18.35 9.24 13.67
N LEU A 106 18.57 10.29 14.45
CA LEU A 106 17.51 11.19 14.94
C LEU A 106 17.12 12.27 13.91
N ASP A 107 17.50 12.10 12.65
CA ASP A 107 17.08 12.99 11.57
C ASP A 107 15.56 12.99 11.42
N GLU A 108 14.97 14.18 11.30
CA GLU A 108 13.51 14.34 11.23
C GLU A 108 12.86 13.55 10.08
N HIS A 109 13.51 13.53 8.90
CA HIS A 109 12.99 12.80 7.73
C HIS A 109 13.15 11.28 7.92
N ALA A 110 14.23 10.83 8.57
CA ALA A 110 14.44 9.44 8.91
C ALA A 110 13.37 8.94 9.90
N LEU A 111 13.13 9.68 10.97
CA LEU A 111 12.08 9.38 11.95
C LEU A 111 10.70 9.37 11.29
N TYR A 112 10.44 10.35 10.41
CA TYR A 112 9.16 10.43 9.73
C TYR A 112 8.97 9.27 8.75
N MET A 113 9.97 8.95 7.93
CA MET A 113 9.93 7.81 7.00
C MET A 113 9.72 6.50 7.73
N ASN A 114 10.47 6.24 8.81
CA ASN A 114 10.34 5.04 9.63
C ASN A 114 8.93 4.91 10.24
N LYS A 115 8.33 6.03 10.66
CA LYS A 115 6.94 6.07 11.12
C LYS A 115 5.97 5.65 10.02
N LEU A 116 6.12 6.18 8.80
CA LEU A 116 5.25 5.84 7.66
C LEU A 116 5.39 4.37 7.28
N VAL A 117 6.62 3.87 7.15
CA VAL A 117 6.90 2.45 6.88
C VAL A 117 6.24 1.55 7.93
N LYS A 118 6.41 1.86 9.22
CA LYS A 118 5.78 1.11 10.31
C LYS A 118 4.25 1.13 10.22
N GLN A 119 3.64 2.26 9.87
CA GLN A 119 2.19 2.37 9.71
C GLN A 119 1.67 1.47 8.59
N VAL A 120 2.32 1.48 7.42
CA VAL A 120 1.95 0.64 6.27
C VAL A 120 2.09 -0.85 6.62
N LEU A 121 3.21 -1.23 7.23
CA LEU A 121 3.45 -2.63 7.62
C LEU A 121 2.50 -3.12 8.71
N ASN A 122 2.17 -2.28 9.68
CA ASN A 122 1.18 -2.62 10.72
C ASN A 122 -0.21 -2.81 10.13
N GLU A 123 -0.62 -1.96 9.18
CA GLU A 123 -1.90 -2.12 8.49
C GLU A 123 -1.92 -3.40 7.64
N ARG A 124 -0.86 -3.66 6.87
CA ARG A 124 -0.69 -4.94 6.17
C ARG A 124 -0.83 -6.12 7.12
N HIS A 125 -0.13 -6.08 8.27
CA HIS A 125 -0.17 -7.17 9.26
C HIS A 125 -1.58 -7.45 9.75
N LYS A 126 -2.37 -6.41 10.02
CA LYS A 126 -3.79 -6.58 10.39
C LYS A 126 -4.57 -7.29 9.31
N TYR A 127 -4.45 -6.88 8.04
CA TYR A 127 -5.16 -7.53 6.94
C TYR A 127 -4.72 -8.98 6.71
N LEU A 128 -3.50 -9.38 7.06
CA LEU A 128 -3.09 -10.79 6.98
C LEU A 128 -3.93 -11.70 7.88
N GLY A 129 -4.41 -11.19 9.01
CA GLY A 129 -5.28 -11.94 9.93
C GLY A 129 -6.76 -11.74 9.72
N LEU A 130 -7.17 -10.60 9.17
CA LEU A 130 -8.58 -10.18 9.10
C LEU A 130 -9.23 -10.42 7.75
N LEU A 131 -8.44 -10.62 6.69
CA LEU A 131 -8.96 -10.81 5.35
C LEU A 131 -9.72 -12.13 5.27
N ARG A 132 -10.95 -12.09 4.73
CA ARG A 132 -11.82 -13.23 4.52
C ARG A 132 -12.07 -13.38 3.04
N PHE A 133 -11.81 -14.57 2.53
CA PHE A 133 -12.16 -14.94 1.16
C PHE A 133 -13.51 -15.62 1.14
N LYS A 134 -14.28 -15.35 0.10
CA LYS A 134 -15.54 -15.99 -0.24
C LYS A 134 -15.45 -16.52 -1.65
N GLU A 135 -16.06 -17.66 -1.90
CA GLU A 135 -16.05 -18.28 -3.20
C GLU A 135 -17.09 -17.67 -4.14
N MET A 136 -16.63 -17.27 -5.33
CA MET A 136 -17.51 -16.84 -6.43
C MET A 136 -18.00 -18.04 -7.23
N LYS A 137 -19.08 -17.87 -8.02
CA LYS A 137 -19.61 -18.94 -8.88
C LYS A 137 -18.62 -19.54 -9.86
N ASP A 138 -17.58 -18.82 -10.25
CA ASP A 138 -16.50 -19.29 -11.13
C ASP A 138 -15.36 -20.02 -10.37
N GLY A 139 -15.51 -20.23 -9.07
CA GLY A 139 -14.51 -20.86 -8.19
C GLY A 139 -13.36 -19.92 -7.78
N THR A 140 -13.43 -18.61 -8.11
CA THR A 140 -12.43 -17.65 -7.67
C THR A 140 -12.69 -17.23 -6.23
N MET A 141 -11.66 -17.28 -5.39
CA MET A 141 -11.72 -16.78 -4.01
C MET A 141 -11.61 -15.27 -3.98
N PHE A 142 -12.64 -14.59 -3.53
CA PHE A 142 -12.72 -13.13 -3.57
C PHE A 142 -12.76 -12.52 -2.18
N SER A 143 -12.01 -11.42 -1.99
CA SER A 143 -12.02 -10.64 -0.74
C SER A 143 -12.07 -9.15 -1.00
N THR A 144 -12.74 -8.42 -0.11
CA THR A 144 -12.81 -6.95 -0.16
C THR A 144 -12.08 -6.35 1.02
N ILE A 145 -11.29 -5.30 0.76
CA ILE A 145 -10.61 -4.49 1.77
C ILE A 145 -10.87 -3.00 1.54
N GLU A 146 -10.70 -2.20 2.59
CA GLU A 146 -10.70 -0.74 2.50
C GLU A 146 -9.55 -0.17 3.35
N PRO A 147 -8.29 -0.37 2.97
CA PRO A 147 -7.16 0.11 3.76
C PRO A 147 -6.97 1.62 3.65
N LYS A 148 -6.41 2.24 4.69
CA LYS A 148 -5.96 3.63 4.65
C LYS A 148 -4.77 3.78 3.70
N ASN A 149 -3.75 2.94 3.86
CA ASN A 149 -2.57 2.90 3.00
C ASN A 149 -2.78 1.95 1.81
N ASN A 150 -2.02 2.10 0.74
CA ASN A 150 -2.10 1.21 -0.43
C ASN A 150 -1.39 -0.12 -0.14
N VAL A 151 -1.96 -0.96 0.72
CA VAL A 151 -1.33 -2.24 1.12
C VAL A 151 -1.57 -3.37 0.13
N LEU A 152 -2.45 -3.18 -0.86
CA LEU A 152 -2.81 -4.22 -1.83
C LEU A 152 -1.60 -4.86 -2.53
N PRO A 153 -0.58 -4.09 -3.05
CA PRO A 153 0.58 -4.67 -3.70
C PRO A 153 1.42 -5.59 -2.81
N ILE A 154 1.45 -5.33 -1.51
CA ILE A 154 2.23 -6.15 -0.57
C ILE A 154 1.42 -7.27 0.08
N LEU A 155 0.08 -7.19 0.04
CA LEU A 155 -0.81 -8.27 0.48
C LEU A 155 -0.88 -9.40 -0.53
N ILE A 156 -1.02 -9.09 -1.82
CA ILE A 156 -1.22 -10.09 -2.88
C ILE A 156 -0.08 -11.13 -2.92
N TYR A 157 1.18 -10.70 -2.71
CA TYR A 157 2.32 -11.61 -2.70
C TYR A 157 2.33 -12.56 -1.50
N HIS A 158 1.80 -12.13 -0.34
CA HIS A 158 1.65 -13.03 0.80
C HIS A 158 0.63 -14.13 0.49
N PHE A 159 -0.55 -13.75 -0.01
CA PHE A 159 -1.61 -14.71 -0.31
C PHE A 159 -1.26 -15.61 -1.51
N LYS A 160 -0.55 -15.10 -2.51
CA LYS A 160 0.05 -15.91 -3.58
C LYS A 160 0.90 -17.07 -3.02
N ASN A 161 1.71 -16.80 -2.00
CA ASN A 161 2.54 -17.83 -1.38
C ASN A 161 1.73 -18.82 -0.53
N ARG A 162 0.61 -18.38 0.06
CA ARG A 162 -0.26 -19.21 0.91
C ARG A 162 -1.26 -20.03 0.09
N MET A 163 -1.82 -19.45 -0.98
CA MET A 163 -2.89 -20.01 -1.81
C MET A 163 -2.39 -20.31 -3.24
N LYS A 164 -1.29 -21.06 -3.34
CA LYS A 164 -0.57 -21.27 -4.62
C LYS A 164 -1.41 -21.94 -5.70
N ARG A 165 -2.41 -22.73 -5.32
CA ARG A 165 -3.22 -23.55 -6.23
C ARG A 165 -4.60 -22.95 -6.50
N GLU A 166 -4.95 -21.88 -5.79
CA GLU A 166 -6.26 -21.24 -5.86
C GLU A 166 -6.17 -19.94 -6.66
N LYS A 167 -7.17 -19.73 -7.52
CA LYS A 167 -7.38 -18.39 -8.11
C LYS A 167 -8.00 -17.50 -7.05
N PHE A 168 -7.47 -16.30 -6.91
CA PHE A 168 -8.07 -15.37 -5.97
C PHE A 168 -7.92 -13.91 -6.40
N ALA A 169 -8.82 -13.08 -5.89
CA ALA A 169 -8.82 -11.64 -6.08
C ALA A 169 -8.98 -10.92 -4.75
N ILE A 170 -8.25 -9.81 -4.59
CA ILE A 170 -8.41 -8.88 -3.46
C ILE A 170 -8.79 -7.52 -4.03
N PHE A 171 -9.94 -7.01 -3.63
CA PHE A 171 -10.47 -5.73 -4.08
C PHE A 171 -10.29 -4.64 -3.03
N ASP A 172 -9.48 -3.63 -3.33
CA ASP A 172 -9.42 -2.38 -2.57
C ASP A 172 -10.55 -1.45 -3.05
N LYS A 173 -11.64 -1.44 -2.28
CA LYS A 173 -12.84 -0.66 -2.60
C LYS A 173 -12.57 0.85 -2.62
N GLY A 174 -11.71 1.32 -1.72
CA GLY A 174 -11.39 2.75 -1.60
C GLY A 174 -10.67 3.29 -2.84
N ARG A 175 -9.75 2.48 -3.42
CA ARG A 175 -8.97 2.84 -4.60
C ARG A 175 -9.54 2.29 -5.90
N LYS A 176 -10.59 1.47 -5.82
CA LYS A 176 -11.17 0.73 -6.96
C LYS A 176 -10.11 -0.11 -7.70
N MET A 177 -9.21 -0.73 -6.95
CA MET A 177 -8.13 -1.57 -7.46
C MET A 177 -8.38 -3.03 -7.14
N ILE A 178 -8.13 -3.91 -8.09
CA ILE A 178 -8.15 -5.37 -7.90
C ILE A 178 -6.74 -5.89 -8.10
N ALA A 179 -6.29 -6.73 -7.16
CA ALA A 179 -5.16 -7.61 -7.36
C ALA A 179 -5.70 -9.03 -7.58
N TYR A 180 -5.40 -9.60 -8.74
CA TYR A 180 -5.84 -10.92 -9.17
C TYR A 180 -4.65 -11.87 -9.34
N TYR A 181 -4.81 -13.09 -8.88
CA TYR A 181 -3.86 -14.19 -9.06
C TYR A 181 -4.53 -15.35 -9.76
N ASP A 182 -4.02 -15.73 -10.92
CA ASP A 182 -4.55 -16.78 -11.78
C ASP A 182 -3.87 -18.16 -11.60
N THR A 183 -3.15 -18.37 -10.47
CA THR A 183 -2.25 -19.48 -10.15
C THR A 183 -0.86 -19.42 -10.78
N LYS A 184 -0.61 -18.52 -11.73
CA LYS A 184 0.68 -18.31 -12.41
C LYS A 184 1.24 -16.90 -12.17
N LYS A 185 0.47 -15.88 -12.48
CA LYS A 185 0.86 -14.48 -12.43
C LYS A 185 -0.07 -13.67 -11.54
N VAL A 186 0.45 -12.56 -11.05
CA VAL A 186 -0.30 -11.52 -10.33
C VAL A 186 -0.51 -10.36 -11.28
N GLU A 187 -1.74 -9.86 -11.36
CA GLU A 187 -2.09 -8.65 -12.07
C GLU A 187 -2.81 -7.68 -11.14
N ILE A 188 -2.50 -6.39 -11.24
CA ILE A 188 -3.16 -5.34 -10.47
C ILE A 188 -3.71 -4.31 -11.46
N PHE A 189 -4.99 -4.02 -11.38
CA PHE A 189 -5.66 -3.10 -12.29
C PHE A 189 -6.77 -2.30 -11.60
N ILE A 190 -7.18 -1.19 -12.21
CA ILE A 190 -8.27 -0.34 -11.73
C ILE A 190 -9.57 -0.81 -12.39
N VAL A 191 -10.65 -0.91 -11.62
CA VAL A 191 -11.98 -1.30 -12.10
C VAL A 191 -12.97 -0.16 -11.93
N LYS A 192 -13.84 0.04 -12.94
CA LYS A 192 -14.91 1.05 -12.88
C LYS A 192 -16.14 0.55 -12.13
N SER A 193 -16.51 -0.70 -12.38
CA SER A 193 -17.61 -1.40 -11.73
C SER A 193 -17.20 -2.85 -11.51
N LEU A 194 -17.80 -3.48 -10.53
CA LEU A 194 -17.57 -4.87 -10.18
C LEU A 194 -18.91 -5.51 -9.82
N GLU A 195 -19.25 -6.56 -10.55
CA GLU A 195 -20.38 -7.44 -10.24
C GLU A 195 -19.82 -8.72 -9.61
N ILE A 196 -20.37 -9.12 -8.47
CA ILE A 196 -19.92 -10.27 -7.71
C ILE A 196 -21.08 -11.21 -7.54
N GLU A 197 -20.94 -12.42 -8.05
CA GLU A 197 -21.89 -13.52 -7.83
C GLU A 197 -21.24 -14.59 -6.98
N TRP A 198 -21.81 -14.84 -5.80
CA TRP A 198 -21.33 -15.86 -4.87
C TRP A 198 -21.80 -17.24 -5.29
N SER A 199 -21.01 -18.29 -4.97
CA SER A 199 -21.47 -19.66 -5.12
C SER A 199 -22.59 -19.97 -4.13
N ASP A 200 -23.44 -20.95 -4.45
CA ASP A 200 -24.52 -21.36 -3.56
C ASP A 200 -23.95 -21.98 -2.27
N GLU A 201 -22.86 -22.72 -2.41
CA GLU A 201 -22.11 -23.29 -1.30
C GLU A 201 -21.54 -22.21 -0.37
N GLU A 202 -21.02 -21.10 -0.91
CA GLU A 202 -20.51 -20.00 -0.09
C GLU A 202 -21.62 -19.36 0.74
N ILE A 203 -22.83 -19.24 0.19
CA ILE A 203 -23.98 -18.69 0.92
C ILE A 203 -24.30 -19.57 2.12
N GLU A 204 -24.38 -20.89 1.92
CA GLU A 204 -24.62 -21.86 3.00
C GLU A 204 -23.51 -21.83 4.06
N TYR A 205 -22.22 -21.86 3.64
CA TYR A 205 -21.07 -21.81 4.56
C TYR A 205 -21.04 -20.51 5.37
N SER A 206 -21.35 -19.39 4.77
CA SER A 206 -21.41 -18.09 5.47
C SER A 206 -22.48 -18.11 6.58
N GLU A 207 -23.66 -18.70 6.35
CA GLU A 207 -24.70 -18.83 7.36
C GLU A 207 -24.35 -19.86 8.46
N LEU A 208 -23.75 -20.98 8.09
CA LEU A 208 -23.24 -21.97 9.04
C LEU A 208 -22.15 -21.36 9.93
N TRP A 209 -21.24 -20.56 9.37
CA TRP A 209 -20.18 -19.88 10.12
C TRP A 209 -20.74 -18.91 11.14
N LYS A 210 -21.74 -18.09 10.76
CA LYS A 210 -22.42 -17.18 11.70
C LYS A 210 -23.07 -17.93 12.85
N THR A 211 -23.74 -19.03 12.55
CA THR A 211 -24.41 -19.89 13.55
C THR A 211 -23.40 -20.50 14.50
N PHE A 212 -22.31 -21.06 13.95
CA PHE A 212 -21.21 -21.61 14.74
C PHE A 212 -20.59 -20.56 15.65
N HIS A 213 -20.24 -19.40 15.12
CA HIS A 213 -19.63 -18.32 15.89
C HIS A 213 -20.52 -17.88 17.07
N LYS A 214 -21.84 -17.80 16.86
CA LYS A 214 -22.80 -17.50 17.93
C LYS A 214 -22.86 -18.61 18.98
N SER A 215 -22.79 -19.88 18.55
CA SER A 215 -22.94 -21.04 19.46
C SER A 215 -21.73 -21.25 20.38
N ILE A 216 -20.51 -20.93 19.90
CA ILE A 216 -19.28 -21.09 20.68
C ILE A 216 -18.94 -19.88 21.54
N SER A 217 -19.64 -18.75 21.35
CA SER A 217 -19.36 -17.54 22.10
C SER A 217 -19.81 -17.70 23.57
N ILE A 218 -18.88 -17.44 24.48
CA ILE A 218 -19.13 -17.50 25.93
C ILE A 218 -19.52 -16.10 26.39
N LYS A 219 -20.79 -15.88 26.72
CA LYS A 219 -21.34 -14.57 27.10
C LYS A 219 -20.58 -13.89 28.23
N GLU A 220 -20.14 -14.66 29.23
CA GLU A 220 -19.38 -14.17 30.40
C GLU A 220 -17.98 -13.65 30.04
N ARG A 221 -17.45 -14.02 28.83
CA ARG A 221 -16.17 -13.56 28.31
C ARG A 221 -16.29 -12.43 27.32
N GLU A 222 -17.51 -11.98 27.01
CA GLU A 222 -17.71 -10.86 26.09
C GLU A 222 -17.11 -9.58 26.69
N ASN A 223 -16.15 -9.00 25.98
CA ASN A 223 -15.55 -7.71 26.31
C ASN A 223 -15.46 -6.84 25.06
N LYS A 224 -16.53 -6.10 24.79
CA LYS A 224 -16.61 -5.23 23.61
C LYS A 224 -15.51 -4.15 23.54
N LYS A 225 -15.04 -3.65 24.68
CA LYS A 225 -13.94 -2.67 24.71
C LYS A 225 -12.61 -3.29 24.27
N LEU A 226 -12.32 -4.49 24.79
CA LEU A 226 -11.11 -5.24 24.41
C LEU A 226 -11.20 -5.68 22.95
N GLN A 227 -12.36 -6.14 22.50
CA GLN A 227 -12.59 -6.49 21.10
C GLN A 227 -12.33 -5.30 20.18
N GLN A 228 -12.86 -4.12 20.48
CA GLN A 228 -12.63 -2.91 19.67
C GLN A 228 -11.19 -2.42 19.70
N SER A 229 -10.45 -2.60 20.80
CA SER A 229 -9.02 -2.24 20.87
C SER A 229 -8.15 -3.12 19.98
N ASN A 230 -8.44 -4.43 19.93
CA ASN A 230 -7.71 -5.40 19.12
C ASN A 230 -8.18 -5.40 17.65
N LEU A 231 -9.47 -5.20 17.44
CA LEU A 231 -10.13 -5.18 16.14
C LEU A 231 -11.01 -3.93 16.01
N PRO A 232 -10.47 -2.80 15.54
CA PRO A 232 -11.22 -1.57 15.34
C PRO A 232 -12.45 -1.77 14.44
N LYS A 233 -13.56 -1.11 14.75
CA LYS A 233 -14.84 -1.21 14.02
C LYS A 233 -14.72 -1.00 12.52
N TYR A 234 -13.70 -0.27 12.09
CA TYR A 234 -13.40 -0.03 10.68
C TYR A 234 -13.22 -1.33 9.87
N TYR A 235 -12.69 -2.40 10.48
CA TYR A 235 -12.48 -3.70 9.82
C TYR A 235 -13.73 -4.61 9.84
N TRP A 236 -14.71 -4.34 10.70
CA TRP A 236 -15.86 -5.24 10.94
C TRP A 236 -16.74 -5.45 9.70
N LYS A 237 -16.90 -4.42 8.88
CA LYS A 237 -17.75 -4.44 7.68
C LYS A 237 -17.34 -5.46 6.61
N HIS A 238 -16.13 -6.02 6.71
CA HIS A 238 -15.60 -7.01 5.77
C HIS A 238 -15.44 -8.39 6.41
N LEU A 239 -15.88 -8.56 7.64
CA LEU A 239 -15.90 -9.86 8.32
C LEU A 239 -17.21 -10.57 8.03
N ILE A 240 -17.18 -11.91 8.09
CA ILE A 240 -18.36 -12.75 7.93
C ILE A 240 -19.14 -12.76 9.23
N GLU A 241 -18.45 -12.64 10.36
CA GLU A 241 -18.99 -12.65 11.70
C GLU A 241 -19.79 -11.36 11.97
N ASP A 242 -21.02 -11.50 12.44
CA ASP A 242 -21.82 -10.38 12.97
C ASP A 242 -21.22 -9.97 14.33
N MET A 243 -20.61 -8.77 14.40
CA MET A 243 -19.97 -8.22 15.61
C MET A 243 -20.78 -7.08 16.25
#